data_eddbdbd0599935f67e6108e99c66e983
#
_entry.id   eddbdbd0599935f67e6108e99c66e983
#
_cell.length_a   1.000
_cell.length_b   1.000
_cell.length_c   1.000
_cell.angle_alpha   90.00
_cell.angle_beta   90.00
_cell.angle_gamma   90.00
#
_symmetry.space_group_name_H-M   'P 1'
#
loop_
_entity.id
_entity.type
_entity.pdbx_description
1 polymer ?
#
loop_
_entity_poly.entity_id
_entity_poly.type
_entity_poly.pdbx_seq_one_letter_code
_entity_poly.pdbx_strand_id
1 'polypeptide(L)'
;MPLWLRRTLLSAILLIAAQVTLAQAPATVVLEDVTWTELRDLLAAGKTTVIIPIGGTEQSGPYVALGKHNARVRVLSQRIAQELGNALVAPVIAYVPEGGYAPPTSHMRFPGTLTVPDDVFEKTLESAANSLKVHGFRNIVFLGDHGGYQKDLRLVVARLNKSWAGSPARAFVPPEYYAASSTGYAQILREHGVRDDEIGTHADLADTSLLLAVAPGMVRLA
;
A
#
# COMPACT_ATOMS: atom_id res chain seq x y z
N MET A 1 -30.42 16.41 -56.67
CA MET A 1 -30.58 16.33 -55.22
C MET A 1 -30.65 17.75 -54.69
N PRO A 2 -31.71 18.18 -54.03
CA PRO A 2 -31.89 19.60 -53.66
C PRO A 2 -30.90 20.02 -52.57
N LEU A 3 -30.46 21.28 -52.62
CA LEU A 3 -29.39 21.85 -51.74
C LEU A 3 -29.73 21.75 -50.24
N TRP A 4 -30.97 21.68 -49.84
CA TRP A 4 -31.37 21.55 -48.44
C TRP A 4 -31.09 20.16 -47.86
N LEU A 5 -31.15 19.09 -48.68
CA LEU A 5 -30.79 17.73 -48.24
C LEU A 5 -29.29 17.59 -47.97
N ARG A 6 -28.43 18.35 -48.68
CA ARG A 6 -26.98 18.34 -48.44
C ARG A 6 -26.58 19.04 -47.14
N ARG A 7 -27.33 20.08 -46.75
CA ARG A 7 -27.08 20.82 -45.49
C ARG A 7 -27.51 20.01 -44.25
N THR A 8 -28.56 19.24 -44.32
CA THR A 8 -29.02 18.36 -43.22
C THR A 8 -28.10 17.16 -43.01
N LEU A 9 -27.53 16.59 -44.09
CA LEU A 9 -26.55 15.50 -43.99
C LEU A 9 -25.22 15.97 -43.39
N LEU A 10 -24.72 17.15 -43.72
CA LEU A 10 -23.48 17.72 -43.15
C LEU A 10 -23.67 18.07 -41.66
N SER A 11 -24.81 18.56 -41.25
CA SER A 11 -25.10 18.84 -39.82
C SER A 11 -25.24 17.57 -38.99
N ALA A 12 -25.75 16.47 -39.54
CA ALA A 12 -25.83 15.18 -38.85
C ALA A 12 -24.46 14.52 -38.69
N ILE A 13 -23.56 14.70 -39.68
CA ILE A 13 -22.21 14.17 -39.61
C ILE A 13 -21.34 14.94 -38.58
N LEU A 14 -21.54 16.26 -38.42
CA LEU A 14 -20.83 17.06 -37.41
C LEU A 14 -21.31 16.76 -35.98
N LEU A 15 -22.56 16.33 -35.78
CA LEU A 15 -23.06 15.93 -34.47
C LEU A 15 -22.58 14.55 -34.00
N ILE A 16 -22.20 13.67 -34.92
CA ILE A 16 -21.69 12.33 -34.63
C ILE A 16 -20.16 12.39 -34.25
N ALA A 17 -19.46 13.43 -34.69
CA ALA A 17 -18.00 13.58 -34.39
C ALA A 17 -17.70 14.15 -32.99
N ALA A 18 -18.71 14.51 -32.19
CA ALA A 18 -18.50 15.14 -30.86
C ALA A 18 -18.76 14.22 -29.67
N GLN A 19 -18.95 12.93 -29.88
CA GLN A 19 -18.90 11.95 -28.80
C GLN A 19 -17.47 11.42 -28.67
N VAL A 20 -16.54 12.30 -28.29
CA VAL A 20 -15.35 11.85 -27.57
C VAL A 20 -15.86 11.31 -26.23
N THR A 21 -16.08 10.02 -26.16
CA THR A 21 -16.20 9.32 -24.89
C THR A 21 -14.89 9.60 -24.15
N LEU A 22 -14.91 10.59 -23.25
CA LEU A 22 -13.88 10.70 -22.23
C LEU A 22 -13.91 9.34 -21.54
N ALA A 23 -12.87 8.54 -21.75
CA ALA A 23 -12.71 7.29 -21.05
C ALA A 23 -12.80 7.63 -19.55
N GLN A 24 -13.83 7.12 -18.90
CA GLN A 24 -14.03 7.38 -17.48
C GLN A 24 -12.83 6.76 -16.77
N ALA A 25 -12.11 7.55 -15.98
CA ALA A 25 -10.99 7.06 -15.20
C ALA A 25 -11.44 5.82 -14.41
N PRO A 26 -10.64 4.75 -14.39
CA PRO A 26 -11.04 3.51 -13.73
C PRO A 26 -11.38 3.78 -12.26
N ALA A 27 -12.43 3.15 -11.76
CA ALA A 27 -12.85 3.24 -10.36
C ALA A 27 -11.89 2.43 -9.46
N THR A 28 -10.60 2.75 -9.52
CA THR A 28 -9.54 2.10 -8.73
C THR A 28 -8.87 3.10 -7.80
N VAL A 29 -8.33 2.59 -6.70
CA VAL A 29 -7.41 3.32 -5.82
C VAL A 29 -5.96 2.87 -6.03
N VAL A 30 -5.72 1.87 -6.91
CA VAL A 30 -4.39 1.28 -7.14
C VAL A 30 -3.65 2.10 -8.19
N LEU A 31 -2.50 2.63 -7.83
CA LEU A 31 -1.68 3.48 -8.71
C LEU A 31 -1.22 2.74 -9.98
N GLU A 32 -0.96 1.43 -9.88
CA GLU A 32 -0.49 0.59 -10.98
C GLU A 32 -1.58 0.34 -12.04
N ASP A 33 -2.85 0.57 -11.70
CA ASP A 33 -3.99 0.34 -12.59
C ASP A 33 -4.38 1.58 -13.41
N VAL A 34 -3.73 2.73 -13.17
CA VAL A 34 -4.02 3.98 -13.88
C VAL A 34 -2.90 4.33 -14.85
N THR A 35 -3.27 4.94 -15.98
CA THR A 35 -2.31 5.53 -16.91
C THR A 35 -1.75 6.84 -16.35
N TRP A 36 -0.63 7.31 -16.88
CA TRP A 36 -0.04 8.59 -16.42
C TRP A 36 -0.98 9.79 -16.66
N THR A 37 -1.82 9.76 -17.70
CA THR A 37 -2.80 10.81 -18.00
C THR A 37 -3.96 10.79 -17.00
N GLU A 38 -4.46 9.61 -16.66
CA GLU A 38 -5.49 9.44 -15.60
C GLU A 38 -4.95 9.88 -14.25
N LEU A 39 -3.71 9.53 -13.91
CA LEU A 39 -3.07 9.98 -12.68
C LEU A 39 -2.98 11.51 -12.62
N ARG A 40 -2.56 12.16 -13.71
CA ARG A 40 -2.52 13.63 -13.79
C ARG A 40 -3.91 14.23 -13.48
N ASP A 41 -4.95 13.67 -14.06
CA ASP A 41 -6.32 14.18 -13.91
C ASP A 41 -6.87 13.90 -12.51
N LEU A 42 -6.53 12.74 -11.91
CA LEU A 42 -6.83 12.42 -10.51
C LEU A 42 -6.16 13.40 -9.52
N LEU A 43 -4.89 13.72 -9.75
CA LEU A 43 -4.16 14.72 -8.94
C LEU A 43 -4.80 16.12 -9.06
N ALA A 44 -5.18 16.53 -10.28
CA ALA A 44 -5.88 17.79 -10.52
C ALA A 44 -7.27 17.81 -9.84
N ALA A 45 -7.95 16.65 -9.74
CA ALA A 45 -9.20 16.48 -9.01
C ALA A 45 -9.04 16.41 -7.48
N GLY A 46 -7.82 16.53 -6.95
CA GLY A 46 -7.55 16.59 -5.51
C GLY A 46 -7.14 15.27 -4.86
N LYS A 47 -6.93 14.18 -5.60
CA LYS A 47 -6.35 12.94 -5.06
C LYS A 47 -4.85 13.11 -4.82
N THR A 48 -4.49 13.82 -3.77
CA THR A 48 -3.10 14.21 -3.46
C THR A 48 -2.47 13.43 -2.31
N THR A 49 -3.17 12.43 -1.80
CA THR A 49 -2.66 11.48 -0.81
C THR A 49 -2.23 10.20 -1.50
N VAL A 50 -1.08 9.65 -1.12
CA VAL A 50 -0.63 8.33 -1.56
C VAL A 50 -0.19 7.50 -0.37
N ILE A 51 -0.66 6.27 -0.32
CA ILE A 51 -0.26 5.26 0.65
C ILE A 51 0.80 4.38 0.01
N ILE A 52 1.96 4.26 0.64
CA ILE A 52 3.03 3.31 0.29
C ILE A 52 2.89 2.12 1.26
N PRO A 53 2.32 0.99 0.80
CA PRO A 53 2.20 -0.20 1.63
C PRO A 53 3.55 -0.91 1.72
N ILE A 54 3.93 -1.31 2.93
CA ILE A 54 5.20 -1.98 3.20
C ILE A 54 4.89 -3.30 3.90
N GLY A 55 5.22 -4.40 3.25
CA GLY A 55 4.97 -5.74 3.72
C GLY A 55 6.21 -6.40 4.30
N GLY A 56 6.63 -7.47 3.68
CA GLY A 56 7.75 -8.34 4.02
C GLY A 56 7.49 -9.75 3.52
N THR A 57 8.57 -10.47 3.23
CA THR A 57 8.52 -11.87 2.80
C THR A 57 9.34 -12.68 3.78
N GLU A 58 8.68 -13.28 4.77
CA GLU A 58 9.33 -13.97 5.87
C GLU A 58 8.64 -15.30 6.22
N GLN A 59 9.35 -16.16 6.91
CA GLN A 59 8.77 -17.36 7.51
C GLN A 59 7.74 -16.97 8.57
N SER A 60 6.63 -17.69 8.60
CA SER A 60 5.54 -17.49 9.57
C SER A 60 4.98 -18.84 10.01
N GLY A 61 5.88 -19.75 10.45
CA GLY A 61 5.53 -21.12 10.79
C GLY A 61 5.18 -21.96 9.56
N PRO A 62 4.79 -23.23 9.76
CA PRO A 62 4.57 -24.18 8.66
C PRO A 62 3.22 -24.01 7.94
N TYR A 63 2.30 -23.23 8.50
CA TYR A 63 0.91 -23.15 8.00
C TYR A 63 0.55 -21.81 7.35
N VAL A 64 1.40 -20.81 7.47
CA VAL A 64 1.16 -19.46 6.94
C VAL A 64 2.15 -19.17 5.80
N ALA A 65 1.64 -18.70 4.67
CA ALA A 65 2.48 -18.39 3.51
C ALA A 65 3.42 -17.22 3.78
N LEU A 66 4.61 -17.24 3.16
CA LEU A 66 5.69 -16.28 3.34
C LEU A 66 5.28 -14.81 3.13
N GLY A 67 4.31 -14.57 2.26
CA GLY A 67 3.86 -13.22 1.88
C GLY A 67 2.70 -12.67 2.70
N LYS A 68 2.50 -13.11 3.95
CA LYS A 68 1.36 -12.68 4.79
C LYS A 68 1.27 -11.15 4.91
N HIS A 69 2.40 -10.49 5.19
CA HIS A 69 2.47 -9.04 5.34
C HIS A 69 2.13 -8.31 4.03
N ASN A 70 2.62 -8.82 2.88
CA ASN A 70 2.31 -8.26 1.57
C ASN A 70 0.81 -8.33 1.25
N ALA A 71 0.17 -9.46 1.57
CA ALA A 71 -1.26 -9.64 1.34
C ALA A 71 -2.11 -8.74 2.24
N ARG A 72 -1.80 -8.69 3.53
CA ARG A 72 -2.53 -7.86 4.50
C ARG A 72 -2.44 -6.38 4.17
N VAL A 73 -1.22 -5.85 4.03
CA VAL A 73 -1.04 -4.43 3.76
C VAL A 73 -1.64 -3.99 2.43
N ARG A 74 -1.62 -4.86 1.41
CA ARG A 74 -2.28 -4.59 0.12
C ARG A 74 -3.78 -4.38 0.28
N VAL A 75 -4.47 -5.28 0.96
CA VAL A 75 -5.92 -5.20 1.14
C VAL A 75 -6.30 -4.04 2.06
N LEU A 76 -5.59 -3.89 3.18
CA LEU A 76 -5.90 -2.86 4.16
C LEU A 76 -5.63 -1.45 3.62
N SER A 77 -4.52 -1.23 2.91
CA SER A 77 -4.22 0.06 2.30
C SER A 77 -5.26 0.47 1.26
N GLN A 78 -5.77 -0.49 0.46
CA GLN A 78 -6.83 -0.20 -0.51
C GLN A 78 -8.14 0.18 0.18
N ARG A 79 -8.54 -0.51 1.25
CA ARG A 79 -9.72 -0.15 2.03
C ARG A 79 -9.58 1.24 2.67
N ILE A 80 -8.42 1.53 3.25
CA ILE A 80 -8.13 2.86 3.82
C ILE A 80 -8.19 3.94 2.73
N ALA A 81 -7.62 3.70 1.55
CA ALA A 81 -7.66 4.67 0.46
C ALA A 81 -9.08 4.91 -0.07
N GLN A 82 -9.91 3.87 -0.12
CA GLN A 82 -11.34 3.97 -0.49
C GLN A 82 -12.12 4.82 0.51
N GLU A 83 -11.94 4.58 1.82
CA GLU A 83 -12.59 5.35 2.89
C GLU A 83 -12.13 6.82 2.93
N LEU A 84 -10.85 7.08 2.67
CA LEU A 84 -10.32 8.45 2.59
C LEU A 84 -10.85 9.23 1.37
N GLY A 85 -11.17 8.55 0.28
CA GLY A 85 -11.71 9.14 -0.94
C GLY A 85 -10.74 9.97 -1.78
N ASN A 86 -9.67 10.51 -1.18
CA ASN A 86 -8.65 11.35 -1.83
C ASN A 86 -7.26 10.68 -1.93
N ALA A 87 -7.19 9.37 -1.71
CA ALA A 87 -5.94 8.61 -1.67
C ALA A 87 -5.82 7.62 -2.83
N LEU A 88 -4.57 7.34 -3.22
CA LEU A 88 -4.16 6.24 -4.07
C LEU A 88 -3.18 5.34 -3.32
N VAL A 89 -3.01 4.10 -3.78
CA VAL A 89 -2.12 3.10 -3.19
C VAL A 89 -0.99 2.79 -4.17
N ALA A 90 0.24 3.03 -3.75
CA ALA A 90 1.45 2.70 -4.49
C ALA A 90 1.73 1.18 -4.48
N PRO A 91 2.68 0.68 -5.32
CA PRO A 91 3.13 -0.70 -5.26
C PRO A 91 3.59 -1.12 -3.87
N VAL A 92 3.34 -2.38 -3.50
CA VAL A 92 3.79 -2.95 -2.21
C VAL A 92 5.31 -3.08 -2.20
N ILE A 93 5.97 -2.54 -1.17
CA ILE A 93 7.39 -2.79 -0.91
C ILE A 93 7.51 -4.09 -0.11
N ALA A 94 7.98 -5.15 -0.78
CA ALA A 94 8.05 -6.50 -0.23
C ALA A 94 9.48 -6.91 0.20
N TYR A 95 10.50 -6.15 -0.20
CA TYR A 95 11.90 -6.34 0.18
C TYR A 95 12.22 -5.42 1.35
N VAL A 96 12.30 -5.99 2.54
CA VAL A 96 12.47 -5.29 3.81
C VAL A 96 13.55 -5.96 4.67
N PRO A 97 14.06 -5.34 5.73
CA PRO A 97 15.00 -5.98 6.64
C PRO A 97 14.35 -7.13 7.44
N GLU A 98 14.89 -8.36 7.26
CA GLU A 98 14.41 -9.58 7.95
C GLU A 98 15.56 -10.34 8.63
N GLY A 99 16.72 -9.72 8.74
CA GLY A 99 17.93 -10.27 9.34
C GLY A 99 19.11 -10.32 8.40
N GLY A 100 20.28 -10.75 8.92
CA GLY A 100 21.50 -10.90 8.15
C GLY A 100 21.52 -12.19 7.34
N TYR A 101 22.26 -12.19 6.20
CA TYR A 101 22.44 -13.38 5.35
C TYR A 101 23.84 -13.99 5.44
N ALA A 102 24.80 -13.34 6.12
CA ALA A 102 26.18 -13.83 6.26
C ALA A 102 26.75 -13.57 7.66
N PRO A 103 26.58 -14.45 8.65
CA PRO A 103 25.74 -15.66 8.66
C PRO A 103 24.24 -15.34 8.73
N PRO A 104 23.36 -16.27 8.34
CA PRO A 104 21.92 -16.07 8.46
C PRO A 104 21.49 -15.84 9.92
N THR A 105 20.71 -14.74 10.14
CA THR A 105 20.16 -14.41 11.47
C THR A 105 18.65 -14.18 11.37
N SER A 106 17.95 -14.12 12.50
CA SER A 106 16.50 -13.88 12.58
C SER A 106 15.71 -14.80 11.61
N HIS A 107 14.77 -14.25 10.84
CA HIS A 107 13.94 -14.98 9.88
C HIS A 107 14.74 -15.55 8.69
N MET A 108 15.92 -14.99 8.39
CA MET A 108 16.81 -15.48 7.32
C MET A 108 17.35 -16.90 7.53
N ARG A 109 17.19 -17.47 8.73
CA ARG A 109 17.52 -18.89 9.00
C ARG A 109 16.52 -19.86 8.35
N PHE A 110 15.41 -19.38 7.79
CA PHE A 110 14.36 -20.19 7.20
C PHE A 110 14.27 -19.94 5.69
N PRO A 111 14.13 -21.00 4.88
CA PRO A 111 14.02 -20.88 3.42
C PRO A 111 12.85 -19.97 2.99
N GLY A 112 13.11 -19.15 1.97
CA GLY A 112 12.09 -18.28 1.36
C GLY A 112 11.97 -16.90 2.01
N THR A 113 12.60 -16.64 3.16
CA THR A 113 12.71 -15.28 3.70
C THR A 113 13.62 -14.44 2.81
N LEU A 114 13.22 -13.22 2.51
CA LEU A 114 13.98 -12.25 1.73
C LEU A 114 14.34 -11.06 2.62
N THR A 115 15.58 -10.58 2.49
CA THR A 115 16.05 -9.43 3.25
C THR A 115 16.81 -8.43 2.39
N VAL A 116 16.79 -7.18 2.78
CA VAL A 116 17.71 -6.14 2.31
C VAL A 116 18.34 -5.44 3.52
N PRO A 117 19.55 -4.84 3.40
CA PRO A 117 20.10 -4.00 4.45
C PRO A 117 19.21 -2.79 4.77
N ASP A 118 19.24 -2.32 6.03
CA ASP A 118 18.45 -1.19 6.50
C ASP A 118 18.66 0.06 5.65
N ASP A 119 19.90 0.37 5.28
CA ASP A 119 20.23 1.54 4.46
C ASP A 119 19.67 1.45 3.04
N VAL A 120 19.62 0.26 2.45
CA VAL A 120 19.01 0.01 1.13
C VAL A 120 17.49 0.18 1.21
N PHE A 121 16.88 -0.37 2.26
CA PHE A 121 15.46 -0.21 2.53
C PHE A 121 15.09 1.26 2.71
N GLU A 122 15.77 1.97 3.60
CA GLU A 122 15.52 3.39 3.85
C GLU A 122 15.66 4.25 2.58
N LYS A 123 16.71 4.03 1.78
CA LYS A 123 16.92 4.73 0.49
C LYS A 123 15.83 4.42 -0.53
N THR A 124 15.32 3.19 -0.55
CA THR A 124 14.20 2.80 -1.41
C THR A 124 12.94 3.60 -1.04
N LEU A 125 12.62 3.69 0.25
CA LEU A 125 11.50 4.48 0.75
C LEU A 125 11.63 5.96 0.42
N GLU A 126 12.82 6.53 0.65
CA GLU A 126 13.11 7.93 0.34
C GLU A 126 12.96 8.22 -1.16
N SER A 127 13.45 7.32 -2.01
CA SER A 127 13.37 7.45 -3.46
C SER A 127 11.93 7.37 -3.97
N ALA A 128 11.15 6.41 -3.46
CA ALA A 128 9.74 6.27 -3.79
C ALA A 128 8.94 7.52 -3.38
N ALA A 129 9.14 8.00 -2.16
CA ALA A 129 8.46 9.18 -1.65
C ALA A 129 8.80 10.46 -2.43
N ASN A 130 10.08 10.66 -2.77
CA ASN A 130 10.51 11.80 -3.57
C ASN A 130 9.94 11.75 -4.99
N SER A 131 9.86 10.58 -5.61
CA SER A 131 9.23 10.40 -6.92
C SER A 131 7.75 10.79 -6.89
N LEU A 132 7.01 10.33 -5.90
CA LEU A 132 5.59 10.66 -5.75
C LEU A 132 5.38 12.16 -5.46
N LYS A 133 6.24 12.76 -4.62
CA LYS A 133 6.22 14.20 -4.37
C LYS A 133 6.42 15.03 -5.64
N VAL A 134 7.37 14.66 -6.50
CA VAL A 134 7.63 15.36 -7.76
C VAL A 134 6.42 15.36 -8.67
N HIS A 135 5.61 14.30 -8.64
CA HIS A 135 4.39 14.18 -9.43
C HIS A 135 3.18 14.92 -8.84
N GLY A 136 3.29 15.53 -7.66
CA GLY A 136 2.24 16.38 -7.09
C GLY A 136 1.50 15.81 -5.88
N PHE A 137 1.88 14.62 -5.39
CA PHE A 137 1.36 14.14 -4.12
C PHE A 137 1.84 15.02 -2.97
N ARG A 138 0.92 15.31 -2.03
CA ARG A 138 1.17 16.17 -0.87
C ARG A 138 1.27 15.38 0.43
N ASN A 139 0.51 14.31 0.56
CA ASN A 139 0.53 13.43 1.72
C ASN A 139 1.06 12.08 1.30
N ILE A 140 2.25 11.72 1.75
CA ILE A 140 2.90 10.43 1.49
C ILE A 140 2.88 9.64 2.79
N VAL A 141 2.09 8.55 2.83
CA VAL A 141 1.81 7.77 4.04
C VAL A 141 2.46 6.39 3.91
N PHE A 142 3.38 6.07 4.80
CA PHE A 142 3.96 4.75 4.90
C PHE A 142 3.12 3.88 5.85
N LEU A 143 2.59 2.76 5.36
CA LEU A 143 1.90 1.76 6.17
C LEU A 143 2.76 0.51 6.29
N GLY A 144 3.40 0.34 7.44
CA GLY A 144 4.28 -0.78 7.72
C GLY A 144 3.58 -1.90 8.49
N ASP A 145 3.47 -3.08 7.88
CA ASP A 145 2.75 -4.24 8.42
C ASP A 145 3.60 -5.15 9.31
N HIS A 146 4.92 -4.95 9.37
CA HIS A 146 5.86 -5.73 10.18
C HIS A 146 6.55 -4.88 11.24
N GLY A 147 6.81 -5.46 12.42
CA GLY A 147 7.41 -4.75 13.58
C GLY A 147 8.86 -4.37 13.40
N GLY A 148 9.62 -5.17 12.68
CA GLY A 148 11.08 -5.08 12.60
C GLY A 148 11.59 -3.74 12.10
N TYR A 149 10.94 -3.15 11.12
CA TYR A 149 11.36 -1.91 10.47
C TYR A 149 10.59 -0.65 10.91
N GLN A 150 9.76 -0.71 11.95
CA GLN A 150 9.00 0.48 12.40
C GLN A 150 9.90 1.66 12.81
N LYS A 151 11.10 1.39 13.32
CA LYS A 151 12.09 2.41 13.62
C LYS A 151 12.57 3.12 12.36
N ASP A 152 12.85 2.36 11.31
CA ASP A 152 13.38 2.89 10.05
C ASP A 152 12.36 3.77 9.34
N LEU A 153 11.07 3.39 9.36
CA LEU A 153 9.99 4.23 8.85
C LEU A 153 9.96 5.60 9.52
N ARG A 154 10.10 5.66 10.85
CA ARG A 154 10.14 6.91 11.60
C ARG A 154 11.37 7.76 11.23
N LEU A 155 12.53 7.14 11.06
CA LEU A 155 13.76 7.82 10.63
C LEU A 155 13.62 8.41 9.23
N VAL A 156 13.09 7.63 8.28
CA VAL A 156 12.84 8.06 6.90
C VAL A 156 11.87 9.25 6.88
N VAL A 157 10.74 9.15 7.60
CA VAL A 157 9.76 10.24 7.69
C VAL A 157 10.38 11.52 8.26
N ALA A 158 11.19 11.41 9.31
CA ALA A 158 11.88 12.56 9.89
C ALA A 158 12.83 13.23 8.88
N ARG A 159 13.64 12.45 8.14
CA ARG A 159 14.56 12.96 7.12
C ARG A 159 13.81 13.60 5.95
N LEU A 160 12.76 12.95 5.43
CA LEU A 160 11.94 13.48 4.35
C LEU A 160 11.31 14.81 4.74
N ASN A 161 10.66 14.89 5.89
CA ASN A 161 10.02 16.12 6.34
C ASN A 161 11.01 17.25 6.60
N LYS A 162 12.23 16.95 7.04
CA LYS A 162 13.32 17.92 7.15
C LYS A 162 13.75 18.42 5.76
N SER A 163 13.93 17.53 4.81
CA SER A 163 14.36 17.88 3.44
C SER A 163 13.28 18.61 2.65
N TRP A 164 12.01 18.39 2.98
CA TRP A 164 10.85 19.04 2.35
C TRP A 164 10.38 20.31 3.06
N ALA A 165 11.15 20.84 4.01
CA ALA A 165 10.81 22.07 4.69
C ALA A 165 10.49 23.19 3.69
N GLY A 166 9.37 23.92 3.89
CA GLY A 166 8.88 24.93 2.95
C GLY A 166 8.07 24.41 1.76
N SER A 167 8.03 23.09 1.53
CA SER A 167 7.15 22.44 0.55
C SER A 167 5.77 22.14 1.16
N PRO A 168 4.70 22.06 0.35
CA PRO A 168 3.39 21.61 0.84
C PRO A 168 3.33 20.10 1.13
N ALA A 169 4.34 19.33 0.70
CA ALA A 169 4.37 17.88 0.89
C ALA A 169 4.81 17.49 2.30
N ARG A 170 4.24 16.41 2.82
CA ARG A 170 4.58 15.81 4.11
C ARG A 170 4.57 14.28 4.01
N ALA A 171 5.50 13.65 4.71
CA ALA A 171 5.54 12.22 4.93
C ALA A 171 4.97 11.87 6.31
N PHE A 172 4.28 10.72 6.40
CA PHE A 172 3.64 10.23 7.60
C PHE A 172 3.91 8.73 7.78
N VAL A 173 3.99 8.31 9.03
CA VAL A 173 3.93 6.92 9.45
C VAL A 173 2.98 6.84 10.65
N PRO A 174 1.68 6.52 10.43
CA PRO A 174 0.71 6.43 11.51
C PRO A 174 1.02 5.20 12.39
N PRO A 175 1.37 5.39 13.68
CA PRO A 175 1.67 4.28 14.57
C PRO A 175 0.42 3.43 14.86
N GLU A 176 -0.76 4.01 14.70
CA GLU A 176 -2.05 3.36 14.92
C GLU A 176 -2.27 2.16 14.01
N TYR A 177 -1.74 2.19 12.78
CA TYR A 177 -1.88 1.08 11.84
C TYR A 177 -1.24 -0.20 12.39
N TYR A 178 0.04 -0.12 12.78
CA TYR A 178 0.74 -1.26 13.34
C TYR A 178 0.20 -1.65 14.72
N ALA A 179 -0.13 -0.68 15.56
CA ALA A 179 -0.73 -0.94 16.87
C ALA A 179 -2.08 -1.66 16.75
N ALA A 180 -2.94 -1.28 15.80
CA ALA A 180 -4.23 -1.94 15.60
C ALA A 180 -4.07 -3.40 15.17
N SER A 181 -3.12 -3.71 14.28
CA SER A 181 -2.89 -5.08 13.79
C SER A 181 -2.06 -5.96 14.74
N SER A 182 -1.51 -5.40 15.81
CA SER A 182 -0.70 -6.10 16.82
C SER A 182 -1.35 -6.05 18.20
N THR A 183 -1.00 -5.08 19.02
CA THR A 183 -1.48 -4.98 20.40
C THR A 183 -3.00 -4.78 20.50
N GLY A 184 -3.60 -4.01 19.58
CA GLY A 184 -5.03 -3.78 19.56
C GLY A 184 -5.82 -5.04 19.24
N TYR A 185 -5.36 -5.82 18.26
CA TYR A 185 -6.01 -7.09 17.92
C TYR A 185 -5.85 -8.13 19.03
N ALA A 186 -4.66 -8.20 19.65
CA ALA A 186 -4.46 -9.06 20.81
C ALA A 186 -5.41 -8.72 21.98
N GLN A 187 -5.70 -7.43 22.18
CA GLN A 187 -6.70 -7.02 23.17
C GLN A 187 -8.11 -7.52 22.81
N ILE A 188 -8.53 -7.39 21.56
CA ILE A 188 -9.82 -7.92 21.08
C ILE A 188 -9.91 -9.43 21.33
N LEU A 189 -8.84 -10.19 21.09
CA LEU A 189 -8.82 -11.63 21.37
C LEU A 189 -9.03 -11.93 22.85
N ARG A 190 -8.37 -11.18 23.76
CA ARG A 190 -8.57 -11.30 25.22
C ARG A 190 -10.00 -11.00 25.63
N GLU A 191 -10.62 -9.97 25.08
CA GLU A 191 -12.02 -9.61 25.32
C GLU A 191 -12.98 -10.71 24.88
N HIS A 192 -12.58 -11.56 23.92
CA HIS A 192 -13.30 -12.75 23.49
C HIS A 192 -12.89 -14.04 24.23
N GLY A 193 -12.14 -13.92 25.32
CA GLY A 193 -11.80 -15.04 26.20
C GLY A 193 -10.59 -15.86 25.77
N VAL A 194 -9.79 -15.38 24.79
CA VAL A 194 -8.56 -16.05 24.38
C VAL A 194 -7.46 -15.73 25.39
N ARG A 195 -6.74 -16.76 25.86
CA ARG A 195 -5.66 -16.62 26.84
C ARG A 195 -4.37 -16.11 26.18
N ASP A 196 -3.51 -15.46 26.96
CA ASP A 196 -2.23 -14.92 26.46
C ASP A 196 -1.29 -15.99 25.89
N ASP A 197 -1.30 -17.20 26.44
CA ASP A 197 -0.50 -18.33 25.95
C ASP A 197 -1.02 -18.91 24.62
N GLU A 198 -2.26 -18.59 24.23
CA GLU A 198 -2.87 -18.97 22.94
C GLU A 198 -2.68 -17.89 21.87
N ILE A 199 -2.53 -16.62 22.26
CA ILE A 199 -2.37 -15.51 21.33
C ILE A 199 -1.02 -15.60 20.59
N GLY A 200 0.08 -15.85 21.32
CA GLY A 200 1.41 -15.94 20.75
C GLY A 200 2.07 -14.57 20.47
N THR A 201 3.21 -14.58 19.75
CA THR A 201 4.01 -13.38 19.48
C THR A 201 4.51 -13.26 18.04
N HIS A 202 4.41 -14.33 17.24
CA HIS A 202 4.82 -14.36 15.83
C HIS A 202 4.17 -15.55 15.12
N ALA A 203 3.66 -15.33 13.91
CA ALA A 203 2.80 -16.30 13.21
C ALA A 203 1.64 -16.78 14.12
N ASP A 204 1.21 -15.90 14.95
CA ASP A 204 0.32 -16.11 16.07
C ASP A 204 -1.16 -16.12 15.66
N LEU A 205 -2.04 -16.20 16.64
CA LEU A 205 -3.48 -16.20 16.37
C LEU A 205 -3.95 -14.91 15.72
N ALA A 206 -3.39 -13.75 16.10
CA ALA A 206 -3.73 -12.46 15.51
C ALA A 206 -3.27 -12.41 14.03
N ASP A 207 -2.02 -12.77 13.77
CA ASP A 207 -1.48 -12.84 12.41
C ASP A 207 -2.29 -13.76 11.51
N THR A 208 -2.60 -14.96 12.00
CA THR A 208 -3.31 -15.98 11.23
C THR A 208 -4.76 -15.60 10.97
N SER A 209 -5.48 -15.08 11.96
CA SER A 209 -6.88 -14.70 11.80
C SER A 209 -7.05 -13.48 10.90
N LEU A 210 -6.17 -12.48 10.99
CA LEU A 210 -6.16 -11.35 10.06
C LEU A 210 -5.89 -11.82 8.62
N LEU A 211 -4.95 -12.74 8.44
CA LEU A 211 -4.68 -13.29 7.11
C LEU A 211 -5.85 -14.11 6.57
N LEU A 212 -6.52 -14.91 7.40
CA LEU A 212 -7.73 -15.62 7.03
C LEU A 212 -8.84 -14.68 6.56
N ALA A 213 -8.97 -13.51 7.19
CA ALA A 213 -9.98 -12.52 6.84
C ALA A 213 -9.71 -11.83 5.48
N VAL A 214 -8.45 -11.69 5.07
CA VAL A 214 -8.09 -10.93 3.86
C VAL A 214 -7.57 -11.80 2.71
N ALA A 215 -6.99 -12.97 3.00
CA ALA A 215 -6.38 -13.88 2.04
C ALA A 215 -6.41 -15.33 2.54
N PRO A 216 -7.59 -15.96 2.68
CA PRO A 216 -7.74 -17.28 3.31
C PRO A 216 -6.93 -18.38 2.62
N GLY A 217 -6.73 -18.29 1.30
CA GLY A 217 -5.90 -19.25 0.54
C GLY A 217 -4.42 -19.23 0.91
N MET A 218 -3.96 -18.29 1.73
CA MET A 218 -2.57 -18.20 2.21
C MET A 218 -2.36 -18.90 3.57
N VAL A 219 -3.39 -19.45 4.18
CA VAL A 219 -3.32 -20.25 5.40
C VAL A 219 -3.62 -21.71 5.06
N ARG A 220 -2.82 -22.63 5.60
CA ARG A 220 -2.98 -24.08 5.44
C ARG A 220 -3.74 -24.60 6.66
N LEU A 221 -5.06 -24.67 6.54
CA LEU A 221 -5.90 -25.36 7.52
C LEU A 221 -5.74 -26.87 7.29
N ALA A 222 -5.49 -27.62 8.36
CA ALA A 222 -5.35 -29.07 8.30
C ALA A 222 -6.68 -29.75 7.94
#